data_cbe08febca56d7313adbeea983c9bf43
#
_entry.id   cbe08febca56d7313adbeea983c9bf43
#
_cell.length_a   1.000
_cell.length_b   1.000
_cell.length_c   1.000
_cell.angle_alpha   90.00
_cell.angle_beta   90.00
_cell.angle_gamma   90.00
#
_symmetry.space_group_name_H-M   'P 1'
#
loop_
_entity.id
_entity.type
_entity.pdbx_description
1 polymer ?
#
loop_
_entity_poly.entity_id
_entity_poly.type
_entity_poly.pdbx_seq_one_letter_code
_entity_poly.pdbx_strand_id
1 'polypeptide(L)'
;MAYLTVNNVRLHFERFPQPGKPVLVLSHSLFFDWRMFEPLIELLHPYFEIIAYDHRGQGLSSRSGPLDMDSLTEDVAALIDLLDL
;
A
#
# COMPACT_ATOMS: atom_id res chain seq x y z
N MET A 1 3.70 -9.54 -7.77
CA MET A 1 4.18 -8.15 -7.61
C MET A 1 3.31 -7.23 -8.46
N ALA A 2 2.68 -6.25 -7.84
CA ALA A 2 1.75 -5.39 -8.53
C ALA A 2 2.14 -3.92 -8.38
N TYR A 3 1.78 -3.10 -9.38
CA TYR A 3 2.10 -1.68 -9.42
C TYR A 3 0.89 -0.88 -9.87
N LEU A 4 0.79 0.34 -9.36
CA LEU A 4 -0.27 1.27 -9.72
C LEU A 4 0.34 2.66 -9.83
N THR A 5 0.00 3.39 -10.90
CA THR A 5 0.46 4.77 -11.06
C THR A 5 -0.55 5.71 -10.44
N VAL A 6 -0.12 6.49 -9.45
CA VAL A 6 -0.92 7.49 -8.76
C VAL A 6 -0.12 8.77 -8.65
N ASN A 7 -0.75 9.92 -8.92
CA ASN A 7 -0.12 11.24 -8.73
C ASN A 7 1.30 11.32 -9.32
N ASN A 8 1.50 10.75 -10.52
CA ASN A 8 2.76 10.70 -11.26
C ASN A 8 3.86 9.85 -10.63
N VAL A 9 3.54 8.98 -9.68
CA VAL A 9 4.47 8.00 -9.14
C VAL A 9 3.90 6.60 -9.31
N ARG A 10 4.79 5.62 -9.39
CA ARG A 10 4.40 4.22 -9.48
C ARG A 10 4.56 3.58 -8.11
N LEU A 11 3.46 3.16 -7.52
CA LEU A 11 3.45 2.51 -6.22
C LEU A 11 3.43 0.99 -6.39
N HIS A 12 4.31 0.32 -5.68
CA HIS A 12 4.26 -1.13 -5.54
C HIS A 12 3.25 -1.48 -4.45
N PHE A 13 2.40 -2.49 -4.71
CA PHE A 13 1.50 -3.00 -3.68
C PHE A 13 1.36 -4.51 -3.78
N GLU A 14 0.96 -5.12 -2.67
CA GLU A 14 0.61 -6.53 -2.59
C GLU A 14 -0.83 -6.64 -2.09
N ARG A 15 -1.62 -7.44 -2.79
CA ARG A 15 -3.02 -7.66 -2.44
C ARG A 15 -3.20 -9.10 -1.99
N PHE A 16 -3.83 -9.26 -0.83
CA PHE A 16 -4.15 -10.56 -0.25
C PHE A 16 -5.66 -10.68 -0.18
N PRO A 17 -6.31 -11.20 -1.27
CA PRO A 17 -7.77 -11.21 -1.35
C PRO A 17 -8.39 -12.09 -0.28
N GLN A 18 -9.52 -11.65 0.26
CA GLN A 18 -10.34 -12.44 1.16
C GLN A 18 -11.80 -12.07 0.92
N PRO A 19 -12.49 -12.76 0.00
CA PRO A 19 -13.85 -12.40 -0.41
C PRO A 19 -14.81 -12.33 0.78
N GLY A 20 -15.65 -11.29 0.79
CA GLY A 20 -16.66 -11.09 1.82
C GLY A 20 -16.13 -10.51 3.12
N LYS A 21 -14.84 -10.22 3.23
CA LYS A 21 -14.25 -9.64 4.42
C LYS A 21 -13.94 -8.16 4.24
N PRO A 22 -13.89 -7.39 5.34
CA PRO A 22 -13.50 -5.97 5.26
C PRO A 22 -12.09 -5.81 4.71
N VAL A 23 -11.82 -4.68 4.06
CA VAL A 23 -10.51 -4.36 3.52
C VAL A 23 -9.68 -3.60 4.55
N LEU A 24 -8.43 -4.03 4.72
CA LEU A 24 -7.45 -3.37 5.58
C LEU A 24 -6.29 -2.91 4.71
N VAL A 25 -6.01 -1.60 4.72
CA VAL A 25 -4.89 -1.01 3.99
C VAL A 25 -3.77 -0.71 4.98
N LEU A 26 -2.58 -1.23 4.72
CA LEU A 26 -1.44 -1.10 5.61
C LEU A 26 -0.39 -0.15 5.04
N SER A 27 -0.09 0.92 5.79
CA SER A 27 0.92 1.93 5.45
C SER A 27 2.13 1.77 6.36
N HIS A 28 3.30 1.51 5.78
CA HIS A 28 4.51 1.24 6.54
C HIS A 28 5.13 2.50 7.13
N SER A 29 6.06 2.31 8.09
CA SER A 29 6.84 3.39 8.66
C SER A 29 7.95 3.86 7.70
N LEU A 30 8.42 5.09 7.88
CA LEU A 30 9.50 5.66 7.08
C LEU A 30 10.73 4.76 7.17
N PHE A 31 11.41 4.58 6.03
CA PHE A 31 12.58 3.69 5.84
C PHE A 31 12.29 2.20 5.96
N PHE A 32 11.02 1.82 6.05
CA PHE A 32 10.61 0.42 5.93
C PHE A 32 9.93 0.21 4.57
N ASP A 33 9.27 -0.92 4.41
CA ASP A 33 8.44 -1.23 3.26
C ASP A 33 7.30 -2.15 3.70
N TRP A 34 6.47 -2.62 2.74
CA TRP A 34 5.31 -3.45 3.08
C TRP A 34 5.67 -4.73 3.85
N ARG A 35 6.89 -5.22 3.69
CA ARG A 35 7.32 -6.48 4.32
C ARG A 35 7.40 -6.42 5.83
N MET A 36 7.44 -5.20 6.42
CA MET A 36 7.37 -5.08 7.88
C MET A 36 6.08 -5.67 8.44
N PHE A 37 5.04 -5.78 7.60
CA PHE A 37 3.74 -6.30 8.00
C PHE A 37 3.57 -7.80 7.75
N GLU A 38 4.54 -8.51 7.18
CA GLU A 38 4.37 -9.92 6.83
C GLU A 38 3.85 -10.78 7.97
N PRO A 39 4.40 -10.69 9.21
CA PRO A 39 3.85 -11.45 10.33
C PRO A 39 2.40 -11.07 10.67
N LEU A 40 2.08 -9.78 10.59
CA LEU A 40 0.73 -9.29 10.87
C LEU A 40 -0.26 -9.74 9.81
N ILE A 41 0.15 -9.69 8.54
CA ILE A 41 -0.68 -10.15 7.41
C ILE A 41 -1.04 -11.62 7.58
N GLU A 42 -0.09 -12.46 7.97
CA GLU A 42 -0.32 -13.87 8.17
C GLU A 42 -1.40 -14.12 9.24
N LEU A 43 -1.38 -13.32 10.32
CA LEU A 43 -2.35 -13.44 11.39
C LEU A 43 -3.73 -12.89 11.03
N LEU A 44 -3.79 -11.81 10.24
CA LEU A 44 -5.04 -11.09 9.96
C LEU A 44 -5.73 -11.53 8.67
N HIS A 45 -5.03 -12.16 7.74
CA HIS A 45 -5.58 -12.52 6.44
C HIS A 45 -6.86 -13.37 6.52
N PRO A 46 -7.06 -14.26 7.50
CA PRO A 46 -8.34 -14.97 7.60
C PRO A 46 -9.55 -14.07 7.84
N TYR A 47 -9.32 -12.85 8.35
CA TYR A 47 -10.38 -11.93 8.78
C TYR A 47 -10.53 -10.70 7.89
N PHE A 48 -9.54 -10.40 7.05
CA PHE A 48 -9.52 -9.19 6.23
C PHE A 48 -8.97 -9.48 4.84
N GLU A 49 -9.47 -8.76 3.84
CA GLU A 49 -8.73 -8.59 2.60
C GLU A 49 -7.67 -7.53 2.88
N ILE A 50 -6.41 -7.78 2.55
CA ILE A 50 -5.32 -6.91 2.93
C ILE A 50 -4.66 -6.32 1.69
N ILE A 51 -4.43 -5.00 1.72
CA ILE A 51 -3.61 -4.28 0.75
C ILE A 51 -2.43 -3.69 1.52
N ALA A 52 -1.23 -4.13 1.19
CA ALA A 52 0.00 -3.57 1.75
C ALA A 52 0.78 -2.93 0.61
N TYR A 53 1.23 -1.70 0.79
CA TYR A 53 1.90 -0.96 -0.28
C TYR A 53 3.17 -0.27 0.23
N ASP A 54 4.04 0.04 -0.72
CA ASP A 54 5.26 0.81 -0.44
C ASP A 54 5.00 2.28 -0.75
N HIS A 55 5.32 3.17 0.20
CA HIS A 55 5.23 4.61 -0.01
C HIS A 55 6.13 5.05 -1.17
N ARG A 56 5.78 6.18 -1.79
CA ARG A 56 6.64 6.79 -2.80
C ARG A 56 8.06 6.95 -2.25
N GLY A 57 9.05 6.68 -3.09
CA GLY A 57 10.45 6.81 -2.70
C GLY A 57 10.99 5.68 -1.85
N GLN A 58 10.20 4.66 -1.54
CA GLN A 58 10.60 3.57 -0.65
C GLN A 58 10.22 2.21 -1.23
N GLY A 59 10.86 1.16 -0.72
CA GLY A 59 10.63 -0.19 -1.19
C GLY A 59 10.82 -0.31 -2.70
N LEU A 60 9.84 -0.88 -3.37
CA LEU A 60 9.82 -1.05 -4.83
C LEU A 60 9.06 0.04 -5.57
N SER A 61 8.56 1.06 -4.85
CA SER A 61 7.87 2.19 -5.47
C SER A 61 8.85 3.18 -6.10
N SER A 62 8.33 4.04 -7.00
CA SER A 62 9.15 5.07 -7.68
C SER A 62 9.83 6.00 -6.69
N ARG A 63 11.06 6.41 -7.03
CA ARG A 63 11.87 7.28 -6.17
C ARG A 63 11.87 8.73 -6.65
N SER A 64 10.76 9.17 -7.23
CA SER A 64 10.62 10.54 -7.73
C SER A 64 9.53 11.27 -6.94
N GLY A 65 9.61 12.60 -6.98
CA GLY A 65 8.62 13.46 -6.35
C GLY A 65 8.91 13.75 -4.88
N PRO A 66 8.16 14.67 -4.28
CA PRO A 66 8.37 15.04 -2.89
C PRO A 66 7.93 13.93 -1.93
N LEU A 67 8.61 13.85 -0.80
CA LEU A 67 8.26 12.92 0.27
C LEU A 67 7.77 13.74 1.47
N ASP A 68 6.51 14.13 1.41
CA ASP A 68 5.86 14.89 2.48
C ASP A 68 4.52 14.25 2.84
N MET A 69 3.94 14.67 3.95
CA MET A 69 2.71 14.04 4.45
C MET A 69 1.53 14.25 3.51
N ASP A 70 1.43 15.40 2.86
CA ASP A 70 0.35 15.67 1.92
C ASP A 70 0.42 14.73 0.72
N SER A 71 1.61 14.54 0.15
CA SER A 71 1.81 13.64 -0.98
C SER A 71 1.53 12.18 -0.58
N LEU A 72 1.98 11.75 0.59
CA LEU A 72 1.71 10.41 1.09
C LEU A 72 0.22 10.17 1.31
N THR A 73 -0.49 11.16 1.83
CA THR A 73 -1.94 11.09 2.05
C THR A 73 -2.69 11.00 0.72
N GLU A 74 -2.31 11.82 -0.25
CA GLU A 74 -2.92 11.80 -1.58
C GLU A 74 -2.67 10.47 -2.29
N ASP A 75 -1.51 9.88 -2.10
CA ASP A 75 -1.18 8.60 -2.70
C ASP A 75 -2.07 7.47 -2.17
N VAL A 76 -2.26 7.39 -0.86
CA VAL A 76 -3.12 6.34 -0.29
C VAL A 76 -4.57 6.55 -0.69
N ALA A 77 -5.04 7.78 -0.74
CA ALA A 77 -6.40 8.09 -1.20
C ALA A 77 -6.60 7.65 -2.64
N ALA A 78 -5.65 7.94 -3.53
CA ALA A 78 -5.71 7.53 -4.92
C ALA A 78 -5.64 6.02 -5.08
N LEU A 79 -4.81 5.35 -4.28
CA LEU A 79 -4.72 3.88 -4.29
C LEU A 79 -6.06 3.25 -3.92
N ILE A 80 -6.71 3.76 -2.88
CA ILE A 80 -8.03 3.28 -2.44
C ILE A 80 -9.06 3.45 -3.56
N ASP A 81 -9.08 4.63 -4.20
CA ASP A 81 -10.01 4.92 -5.29
C ASP A 81 -9.77 4.02 -6.51
N LEU A 82 -8.52 3.89 -6.93
CA LEU A 82 -8.18 3.14 -8.15
C LEU A 82 -8.35 1.63 -7.97
N LEU A 83 -8.19 1.12 -6.78
CA LEU A 83 -8.44 -0.30 -6.48
C LEU A 83 -9.91 -0.56 -6.13
N ASP A 84 -10.73 0.47 -6.12
CA ASP A 84 -12.17 0.38 -5.86
C ASP A 84 -12.49 -0.28 -4.50
N LEU A 85 -11.81 0.20 -3.47
CA LEU A 85 -11.93 -0.37 -2.12
C LEU A 85 -13.06 0.29 -1.32
#